data_9644211449124048718005db2531d37f
#
_entry.id   9644211449124048718005db2531d37f
#
_cell.length_a   1.000
_cell.length_b   1.000
_cell.length_c   1.000
_cell.angle_alpha   90.00
_cell.angle_beta   90.00
_cell.angle_gamma   90.00
#
_symmetry.space_group_name_H-M   'P 1'
#
loop_
_entity.id
_entity.type
_entity.pdbx_description
1 polymer ?
#
loop_
_entity_poly.entity_id
_entity_poly.type
_entity_poly.pdbx_seq_one_letter_code
_entity_poly.pdbx_strand_id
1 'polypeptide(L)'
;MAGDVGAGETIFNANCAACHAGGQNVIMPDKTLEKEALDQYLTGGRNEKSVQTQVTNGKNAMPAFGGRLSDEDIENVASYVIATSEAGWDE
;
A
#
# COMPACT_ATOMS: atom_id res chain seq x y z
N MET A 1 -6.95 -4.28 14.60
CA MET A 1 -7.82 -3.12 14.47
C MET A 1 -7.41 -2.34 13.24
N ALA A 2 -8.40 -1.88 12.48
CA ALA A 2 -8.11 -1.12 11.26
C ALA A 2 -7.49 0.23 11.62
N GLY A 3 -6.56 0.68 10.78
CA GLY A 3 -5.95 1.99 10.94
C GLY A 3 -6.86 3.10 10.43
N ASP A 4 -6.37 4.32 10.51
CA ASP A 4 -7.08 5.52 10.06
C ASP A 4 -6.79 5.74 8.58
N VAL A 5 -7.83 5.64 7.75
CA VAL A 5 -7.69 5.80 6.29
C VAL A 5 -7.21 7.20 5.92
N GLY A 6 -7.71 8.24 6.60
CA GLY A 6 -7.29 9.61 6.34
C GLY A 6 -5.82 9.84 6.65
N ALA A 7 -5.34 9.33 7.78
CA ALA A 7 -3.92 9.40 8.13
C ALA A 7 -3.09 8.57 7.16
N GLY A 8 -3.62 7.44 6.71
CA GLY A 8 -2.95 6.59 5.73
C GLY A 8 -2.79 7.30 4.39
N GLU A 9 -3.76 8.07 3.99
CA GLU A 9 -3.67 8.84 2.74
C GLU A 9 -2.51 9.83 2.80
N THR A 10 -2.36 10.52 3.91
CA THR A 10 -1.25 11.48 4.09
C THR A 10 0.09 10.77 3.98
N ILE A 11 0.23 9.60 4.62
CA ILE A 11 1.47 8.83 4.58
C ILE A 11 1.74 8.30 3.18
N PHE A 12 0.69 7.82 2.50
CA PHE A 12 0.80 7.32 1.13
C PHE A 12 1.32 8.41 0.20
N ASN A 13 0.73 9.61 0.28
CA ASN A 13 1.13 10.71 -0.60
C ASN A 13 2.57 11.15 -0.34
N ALA A 14 3.03 11.06 0.91
CA ALA A 14 4.39 11.48 1.26
C ALA A 14 5.46 10.44 0.89
N ASN A 15 5.11 9.15 0.92
CA ASN A 15 6.11 8.08 0.85
C ASN A 15 5.92 7.10 -0.31
N CYS A 16 4.71 6.93 -0.79
CA CYS A 16 4.39 5.87 -1.74
C CYS A 16 4.01 6.39 -3.13
N ALA A 17 3.49 7.60 -3.20
CA ALA A 17 2.94 8.13 -4.45
C ALA A 17 4.00 8.33 -5.52
N ALA A 18 5.28 8.43 -5.16
CA ALA A 18 6.34 8.55 -6.15
C ALA A 18 6.29 7.40 -7.16
N CYS A 19 5.95 6.19 -6.71
CA CYS A 19 5.84 5.01 -7.57
C CYS A 19 4.41 4.56 -7.77
N HIS A 20 3.51 4.87 -6.84
CA HIS A 20 2.15 4.33 -6.82
C HIS A 20 1.06 5.38 -6.99
N ALA A 21 1.38 6.54 -7.58
CA ALA A 21 0.38 7.59 -7.80
C ALA A 21 -0.82 7.02 -8.56
N GLY A 22 -2.02 7.34 -8.11
CA GLY A 22 -3.25 6.84 -8.72
C GLY A 22 -3.44 5.34 -8.59
N GLY A 23 -2.71 4.69 -7.67
CA GLY A 23 -2.78 3.24 -7.49
C GLY A 23 -1.96 2.45 -8.49
N GLN A 24 -1.15 3.12 -9.30
CA GLN A 24 -0.33 2.47 -10.32
C GLN A 24 1.02 2.05 -9.76
N ASN A 25 1.92 1.59 -10.62
CA ASN A 25 3.27 1.23 -10.25
C ASN A 25 4.19 1.55 -11.42
N VAL A 26 5.03 2.58 -11.28
CA VAL A 26 5.87 3.05 -12.37
C VAL A 26 7.08 2.13 -12.62
N ILE A 27 7.46 1.32 -11.63
CA ILE A 27 8.59 0.39 -11.76
C ILE A 27 8.14 -0.92 -12.39
N MET A 28 7.00 -1.46 -11.92
CA MET A 28 6.46 -2.74 -12.41
C MET A 28 4.98 -2.53 -12.75
N PRO A 29 4.68 -2.07 -13.97
CA PRO A 29 3.33 -1.60 -14.31
C PRO A 29 2.19 -2.60 -14.14
N ASP A 30 2.49 -3.90 -14.14
CA ASP A 30 1.45 -4.92 -13.90
C ASP A 30 1.17 -5.16 -12.42
N LYS A 31 2.06 -4.71 -11.53
CA LYS A 31 1.90 -4.89 -10.09
C LYS A 31 1.39 -3.61 -9.43
N THR A 32 0.19 -3.21 -9.83
CA THR A 32 -0.45 -2.00 -9.32
C THR A 32 -1.09 -2.25 -7.96
N LEU A 33 -1.70 -1.20 -7.39
CA LEU A 33 -2.47 -1.31 -6.15
C LEU A 33 -3.96 -1.48 -6.41
N GLU A 34 -4.35 -1.72 -7.65
CA GLU A 34 -5.73 -2.01 -7.97
C GLU A 34 -6.13 -3.36 -7.40
N LYS A 35 -7.43 -3.51 -7.14
CA LYS A 35 -7.95 -4.68 -6.44
C LYS A 35 -7.49 -6.00 -7.06
N GLU A 36 -7.60 -6.11 -8.38
CA GLU A 36 -7.25 -7.35 -9.07
C GLU A 36 -5.76 -7.68 -8.96
N ALA A 37 -4.91 -6.67 -9.07
CA ALA A 37 -3.47 -6.88 -8.96
C ALA A 37 -3.07 -7.26 -7.54
N LEU A 38 -3.68 -6.64 -6.53
CA LEU A 38 -3.42 -6.99 -5.15
C LEU A 38 -3.86 -8.42 -4.85
N ASP A 39 -5.01 -8.84 -5.37
CA ASP A 39 -5.47 -10.22 -5.20
C ASP A 39 -4.49 -11.21 -5.82
N GLN A 40 -3.89 -10.87 -6.95
CA GLN A 40 -3.03 -11.77 -7.70
C GLN A 40 -1.60 -11.80 -7.15
N TYR A 41 -1.03 -10.65 -6.84
CA TYR A 41 0.41 -10.55 -6.57
C TYR A 41 0.78 -10.39 -5.10
N LEU A 42 -0.14 -9.93 -4.25
CA LEU A 42 0.19 -9.67 -2.85
C LEU A 42 0.27 -10.98 -2.09
N THR A 43 1.43 -11.25 -1.49
CA THR A 43 1.64 -12.46 -0.70
C THR A 43 0.66 -12.49 0.48
N GLY A 44 -0.13 -13.55 0.56
CA GLY A 44 -1.13 -13.69 1.61
C GLY A 44 -2.49 -13.12 1.24
N GLY A 45 -2.64 -12.57 0.02
CA GLY A 45 -3.90 -12.05 -0.46
C GLY A 45 -4.12 -10.59 -0.13
N ARG A 46 -5.24 -10.04 -0.59
CA ARG A 46 -5.55 -8.62 -0.43
C ARG A 46 -6.20 -8.37 0.93
N ASN A 47 -5.37 -8.08 1.93
CA ASN A 47 -5.84 -7.72 3.26
C ASN A 47 -4.82 -6.78 3.90
N GLU A 48 -5.21 -6.12 5.00
CA GLU A 48 -4.37 -5.11 5.64
C GLU A 48 -3.07 -5.71 6.16
N LYS A 49 -3.10 -6.91 6.71
CA LYS A 49 -1.91 -7.52 7.25
C LYS A 49 -0.88 -7.82 6.17
N SER A 50 -1.33 -8.28 5.00
CA SER A 50 -0.43 -8.53 3.87
C SER A 50 0.21 -7.24 3.38
N VAL A 51 -0.55 -6.14 3.32
CA VAL A 51 0.00 -4.84 2.94
C VAL A 51 0.99 -4.36 3.99
N GLN A 52 0.69 -4.51 5.27
CA GLN A 52 1.61 -4.14 6.35
C GLN A 52 2.93 -4.89 6.21
N THR A 53 2.88 -6.18 5.95
CA THR A 53 4.08 -7.00 5.77
C THR A 53 4.90 -6.52 4.57
N GLN A 54 4.23 -6.26 3.46
CA GLN A 54 4.89 -5.78 2.24
C GLN A 54 5.57 -4.42 2.48
N VAL A 55 4.89 -3.50 3.13
CA VAL A 55 5.44 -2.17 3.41
C VAL A 55 6.60 -2.26 4.39
N THR A 56 6.49 -3.12 5.41
CA THR A 56 7.53 -3.28 6.42
C THR A 56 8.81 -3.83 5.81
N ASN A 57 8.69 -4.86 5.00
CA ASN A 57 9.85 -5.61 4.49
C ASN A 57 10.32 -5.17 3.11
N GLY A 58 9.45 -4.55 2.34
CA GLY A 58 9.74 -4.21 0.95
C GLY A 58 9.74 -5.46 0.07
N LYS A 59 9.95 -5.27 -1.23
CA LYS A 59 10.04 -6.38 -2.16
C LYS A 59 10.63 -5.87 -3.47
N ASN A 60 11.68 -6.50 -3.95
CA ASN A 60 12.33 -6.11 -5.20
C ASN A 60 12.73 -4.62 -5.14
N ALA A 61 12.24 -3.79 -6.05
CA ALA A 61 12.54 -2.36 -6.10
C ALA A 61 11.81 -1.54 -5.04
N MET A 62 10.79 -2.12 -4.38
CA MET A 62 10.06 -1.43 -3.32
C MET A 62 10.89 -1.42 -2.04
N PRO A 63 11.23 -0.24 -1.49
CA PRO A 63 12.02 -0.20 -0.27
C PRO A 63 11.24 -0.67 0.94
N ALA A 64 11.97 -1.15 1.95
CA ALA A 64 11.38 -1.52 3.23
C ALA A 64 11.16 -0.26 4.06
N PHE A 65 9.97 -0.12 4.64
CA PHE A 65 9.63 1.02 5.48
C PHE A 65 9.64 0.71 6.97
N GLY A 66 9.88 -0.55 7.35
CA GLY A 66 10.06 -0.89 8.76
C GLY A 66 11.27 -0.13 9.30
N GLY A 67 11.08 0.59 10.40
CA GLY A 67 12.13 1.45 10.96
C GLY A 67 12.13 2.86 10.39
N ARG A 68 11.45 3.11 9.28
CA ARG A 68 11.30 4.45 8.69
C ARG A 68 9.94 5.05 9.00
N LEU A 69 8.92 4.20 9.07
CA LEU A 69 7.58 4.57 9.49
C LEU A 69 7.27 3.81 10.78
N SER A 70 6.47 4.42 11.65
CA SER A 70 6.04 3.75 12.87
C SER A 70 5.07 2.62 12.53
N ASP A 71 4.85 1.70 13.47
CA ASP A 71 3.87 0.63 13.28
C ASP A 71 2.48 1.20 13.02
N GLU A 72 2.13 2.30 13.70
CA GLU A 72 0.84 2.97 13.50
C GLU A 72 0.75 3.54 12.08
N ASP A 73 1.82 4.17 11.58
CA ASP A 73 1.84 4.70 10.23
C ASP A 73 1.64 3.60 9.19
N ILE A 74 2.31 2.47 9.38
CA ILE A 74 2.19 1.33 8.46
C ILE A 74 0.77 0.77 8.50
N GLU A 75 0.18 0.67 9.70
CA GLU A 75 -1.21 0.24 9.84
C GLU A 75 -2.17 1.18 9.13
N ASN A 76 -1.95 2.49 9.27
CA ASN A 76 -2.82 3.50 8.65
C ASN A 76 -2.71 3.45 7.13
N VAL A 77 -1.49 3.34 6.58
CA VAL A 77 -1.34 3.30 5.12
C VAL A 77 -1.89 2.00 4.53
N ALA A 78 -1.77 0.90 5.26
CA ALA A 78 -2.36 -0.37 4.82
C ALA A 78 -3.87 -0.26 4.75
N SER A 79 -4.50 0.37 5.74
CA SER A 79 -5.95 0.60 5.72
C SER A 79 -6.37 1.45 4.54
N TYR A 80 -5.60 2.49 4.24
CA TYR A 80 -5.87 3.37 3.10
C TYR A 80 -5.79 2.59 1.78
N VAL A 81 -4.73 1.80 1.58
CA VAL A 81 -4.55 1.04 0.34
C VAL A 81 -5.69 0.05 0.14
N ILE A 82 -6.05 -0.69 1.19
CA ILE A 82 -7.12 -1.69 1.08
C ILE A 82 -8.47 -1.02 0.83
N ALA A 83 -8.80 0.03 1.58
CA ALA A 83 -10.07 0.73 1.41
C ALA A 83 -10.18 1.34 0.01
N THR A 84 -9.09 1.94 -0.47
CA THR A 84 -9.09 2.59 -1.78
C THR A 84 -9.17 1.55 -2.90
N SER A 85 -8.51 0.40 -2.75
CA SER A 85 -8.60 -0.66 -3.74
C SER A 85 -10.02 -1.22 -3.84
N GLU A 86 -10.75 -1.26 -2.72
CA GLU A 86 -12.14 -1.71 -2.72
C GLU A 86 -13.05 -0.72 -3.45
N ALA A 87 -12.86 0.56 -3.20
CA ALA A 87 -13.69 1.62 -3.79
C ALA A 87 -13.28 1.95 -5.23
N GLY A 88 -12.06 1.63 -5.60
CA GLY A 88 -11.48 1.99 -6.89
C GLY A 88 -10.63 3.24 -6.76
N TRP A 89 -9.48 3.24 -7.44
CA TRP A 89 -8.58 4.38 -7.43
C TRP A 89 -9.08 5.44 -8.41
N ASP A 90 -9.20 6.66 -7.93
CA ASP A 90 -9.55 7.80 -8.78
C ASP A 90 -8.28 8.47 -9.28
N GLU A 91 -8.32 8.88 -10.54
CA GLU A 91 -7.19 9.54 -11.19
C GLU A 91 -7.12 11.03 -10.89
#